data_fdee13de93b7e04f506374f30606b01a
#
_entry.id   fdee13de93b7e04f506374f30606b01a
#
_cell.length_a   1.000
_cell.length_b   1.000
_cell.length_c   1.000
_cell.angle_alpha   90.00
_cell.angle_beta   90.00
_cell.angle_gamma   90.00
#
_symmetry.space_group_name_H-M   'P 1'
#
loop_
_entity.id
_entity.type
_entity.pdbx_description
1 polymer ?
#
loop_
_entity_poly.entity_id
_entity_poly.type
_entity_poly.pdbx_seq_one_letter_code
_entity_poly.pdbx_strand_id
1 'polypeptide(L)'
;KANGYELVQVYVDAGISGKRMDTRKELLAALASLKKGMALVSYSLSRLARSTKDALAIGEAVAKKKADMVSLTEQIDTTTAAGKMMFQMLSVLAEFERNLVAERTTNALQHKKRSGQKYTNQTPYGFEAIEGRLVEVKQEAEVVAEIQAARSSGSTLQSIADNLNGRAIPTKTGKT
;
A
#
# COMPACT_ATOMS: atom_id res chain seq x y z
N LYS A 1 -9.85 12.51 35.24
CA LYS A 1 -10.63 13.74 35.57
C LYS A 1 -9.87 15.05 35.27
N ALA A 2 -8.59 14.99 34.91
CA ALA A 2 -7.80 16.23 34.72
C ALA A 2 -8.28 17.14 33.57
N ASN A 3 -9.02 16.62 32.58
CA ASN A 3 -9.47 17.37 31.40
C ASN A 3 -11.01 17.42 31.29
N GLY A 4 -11.74 17.22 32.38
CA GLY A 4 -13.23 17.29 32.38
C GLY A 4 -13.92 16.07 31.75
N TYR A 5 -13.17 15.00 31.39
CA TYR A 5 -13.77 13.77 30.89
C TYR A 5 -14.27 12.86 32.01
N GLU A 6 -15.38 12.19 31.77
CA GLU A 6 -15.86 11.07 32.56
C GLU A 6 -15.41 9.76 31.93
N LEU A 7 -14.79 8.90 32.75
CA LEU A 7 -14.32 7.58 32.27
C LEU A 7 -15.54 6.65 32.17
N VAL A 8 -15.88 6.26 30.94
CA VAL A 8 -17.00 5.35 30.68
C VAL A 8 -16.53 3.90 30.73
N GLN A 9 -15.44 3.55 30.04
CA GLN A 9 -14.93 2.18 29.99
C GLN A 9 -13.44 2.16 29.65
N VAL A 10 -12.73 1.11 30.12
CA VAL A 10 -11.34 0.83 29.80
C VAL A 10 -11.29 -0.45 28.95
N TYR A 11 -10.53 -0.42 27.85
CA TYR A 11 -10.29 -1.56 26.97
C TYR A 11 -8.82 -1.92 27.00
N VAL A 12 -8.49 -3.19 27.17
CA VAL A 12 -7.09 -3.65 27.35
C VAL A 12 -6.81 -4.84 26.45
N ASP A 13 -6.01 -4.64 25.42
CA ASP A 13 -5.44 -5.71 24.58
C ASP A 13 -4.15 -6.24 25.24
N ALA A 14 -4.26 -7.13 26.24
CA ALA A 14 -3.11 -7.65 26.98
C ALA A 14 -2.23 -8.57 26.12
N GLY A 15 -0.91 -8.30 26.07
CA GLY A 15 0.07 -9.20 25.43
C GLY A 15 0.00 -9.29 23.89
N ILE A 16 -0.84 -8.47 23.25
CA ILE A 16 -0.97 -8.47 21.80
C ILE A 16 0.06 -7.50 21.22
N SER A 17 1.09 -8.07 20.52
CA SER A 17 1.97 -7.23 19.69
C SER A 17 1.12 -6.67 18.54
N GLY A 18 1.19 -5.34 18.29
CA GLY A 18 0.36 -4.61 17.33
C GLY A 18 0.49 -5.06 15.85
N LYS A 19 0.70 -6.36 15.57
CA LYS A 19 0.96 -6.89 14.23
C LYS A 19 -0.22 -6.75 13.26
N ARG A 20 -1.46 -6.84 13.73
CA ARG A 20 -2.67 -6.73 12.89
C ARG A 20 -3.81 -6.10 13.68
N MET A 21 -4.52 -5.16 13.08
CA MET A 21 -5.69 -4.50 13.70
C MET A 21 -6.84 -5.47 13.99
N ASP A 22 -7.03 -6.45 13.10
CA ASP A 22 -8.08 -7.48 13.20
C ASP A 22 -7.92 -8.41 14.42
N THR A 23 -6.71 -8.51 14.98
CA THR A 23 -6.45 -9.32 16.20
C THR A 23 -6.70 -8.56 17.50
N ARG A 24 -6.93 -7.23 17.44
CA ARG A 24 -7.12 -6.34 18.61
C ARG A 24 -8.59 -6.21 18.94
N LYS A 25 -9.15 -7.24 19.56
CA LYS A 25 -10.58 -7.34 19.87
C LYS A 25 -11.08 -6.20 20.75
N GLU A 26 -10.28 -5.80 21.74
CA GLU A 26 -10.63 -4.74 22.66
C GLU A 26 -10.60 -3.34 22.00
N LEU A 27 -9.62 -3.07 21.13
CA LEU A 27 -9.62 -1.86 20.33
C LEU A 27 -10.84 -1.78 19.40
N LEU A 28 -11.19 -2.89 18.74
CA LEU A 28 -12.36 -2.94 17.87
C LEU A 28 -13.65 -2.74 18.66
N ALA A 29 -13.74 -3.32 19.86
CA ALA A 29 -14.88 -3.09 20.77
C ALA A 29 -14.94 -1.62 21.24
N ALA A 30 -13.79 -1.02 21.58
CA ALA A 30 -13.70 0.40 21.91
C ALA A 30 -14.22 1.28 20.77
N LEU A 31 -13.73 1.04 19.55
CA LEU A 31 -14.19 1.77 18.36
C LEU A 31 -15.68 1.56 18.09
N ALA A 32 -16.22 0.35 18.30
CA ALA A 32 -17.63 0.06 18.11
C ALA A 32 -18.53 0.80 19.12
N SER A 33 -18.07 0.93 20.36
CA SER A 33 -18.82 1.59 21.45
C SER A 33 -18.88 3.11 21.36
N LEU A 34 -18.01 3.74 20.55
CA LEU A 34 -17.95 5.19 20.40
C LEU A 34 -19.25 5.76 19.84
N LYS A 35 -19.67 6.87 20.46
CA LYS A 35 -20.82 7.69 20.06
C LYS A 35 -20.39 9.15 19.94
N LYS A 36 -21.24 9.96 19.30
CA LYS A 36 -21.03 11.42 19.21
C LYS A 36 -20.77 12.04 20.59
N GLY A 37 -19.69 12.84 20.67
CA GLY A 37 -19.29 13.53 21.89
C GLY A 37 -18.44 12.70 22.86
N MET A 38 -18.16 11.42 22.53
CA MET A 38 -17.18 10.62 23.26
C MET A 38 -15.77 10.86 22.73
N ALA A 39 -14.76 10.55 23.54
CA ALA A 39 -13.36 10.59 23.14
C ALA A 39 -12.67 9.23 23.38
N LEU A 40 -11.94 8.75 22.39
CA LEU A 40 -11.01 7.62 22.54
C LEU A 40 -9.69 8.17 23.09
N VAL A 41 -9.37 7.84 24.33
CA VAL A 41 -8.15 8.30 24.99
C VAL A 41 -7.12 7.19 24.99
N SER A 42 -5.90 7.48 24.55
CA SER A 42 -4.74 6.60 24.64
C SER A 42 -3.56 7.30 25.31
N TYR A 43 -2.67 6.53 25.92
CA TYR A 43 -1.43 7.07 26.48
C TYR A 43 -0.53 7.65 25.39
N SER A 44 -0.36 6.92 24.27
CA SER A 44 0.38 7.38 23.09
C SER A 44 -0.16 6.76 21.81
N LEU A 45 0.13 7.40 20.68
CA LEU A 45 -0.21 6.85 19.35
C LEU A 45 0.48 5.50 19.11
N SER A 46 1.69 5.29 19.62
CA SER A 46 2.42 4.02 19.50
C SER A 46 1.76 2.87 20.27
N ARG A 47 0.96 3.15 21.29
CA ARG A 47 0.13 2.17 21.99
C ARG A 47 -1.17 1.89 21.22
N LEU A 48 -1.70 2.93 20.59
CA LEU A 48 -2.92 2.82 19.80
C LEU A 48 -2.67 2.12 18.46
N ALA A 49 -1.55 2.43 17.79
CA ALA A 49 -1.22 1.92 16.46
C ALA A 49 0.27 1.67 16.31
N ARG A 50 0.66 0.71 15.45
CA ARG A 50 2.06 0.41 15.17
C ARG A 50 2.68 1.27 14.06
N SER A 51 1.86 1.96 13.31
CA SER A 51 2.28 2.85 12.23
C SER A 51 1.41 4.09 12.20
N THR A 52 1.94 5.18 11.67
CA THR A 52 1.18 6.42 11.44
C THR A 52 -0.07 6.13 10.58
N LYS A 53 0.05 5.27 9.60
CA LYS A 53 -1.09 4.85 8.76
C LYS A 53 -2.22 4.21 9.58
N ASP A 54 -1.89 3.30 10.50
CA ASP A 54 -2.89 2.65 11.34
C ASP A 54 -3.51 3.65 12.32
N ALA A 55 -2.70 4.57 12.89
CA ALA A 55 -3.20 5.64 13.75
C ALA A 55 -4.19 6.56 13.02
N LEU A 56 -3.89 6.91 11.76
CA LEU A 56 -4.78 7.70 10.92
C LEU A 56 -6.08 6.96 10.61
N ALA A 57 -6.02 5.69 10.27
CA ALA A 57 -7.21 4.86 10.03
C ALA A 57 -8.12 4.78 11.27
N ILE A 58 -7.52 4.65 12.46
CA ILE A 58 -8.26 4.69 13.72
C ILE A 58 -8.90 6.08 13.92
N GLY A 59 -8.16 7.16 13.73
CA GLY A 59 -8.68 8.52 13.84
C GLY A 59 -9.83 8.81 12.88
N GLU A 60 -9.75 8.33 11.63
CA GLU A 60 -10.85 8.41 10.68
C GLU A 60 -12.08 7.62 11.13
N ALA A 61 -11.88 6.42 11.69
CA ALA A 61 -12.97 5.61 12.23
C ALA A 61 -13.66 6.32 13.43
N VAL A 62 -12.88 6.97 14.30
CA VAL A 62 -13.37 7.79 15.41
C VAL A 62 -14.18 8.99 14.87
N ALA A 63 -13.62 9.72 13.90
CA ALA A 63 -14.28 10.89 13.31
C ALA A 63 -15.60 10.54 12.60
N LYS A 64 -15.69 9.39 11.92
CA LYS A 64 -16.94 8.88 11.32
C LYS A 64 -18.06 8.68 12.36
N LYS A 65 -17.70 8.38 13.59
CA LYS A 65 -18.64 8.28 14.73
C LYS A 65 -18.99 9.63 15.34
N LYS A 66 -18.45 10.73 14.82
CA LYS A 66 -18.53 12.07 15.41
C LYS A 66 -17.99 12.09 16.85
N ALA A 67 -17.00 11.26 17.12
CA ALA A 67 -16.23 11.17 18.34
C ALA A 67 -14.86 11.81 18.15
N ASP A 68 -14.12 11.99 19.24
CA ASP A 68 -12.80 12.59 19.24
C ASP A 68 -11.72 11.60 19.68
N MET A 69 -10.47 11.93 19.43
CA MET A 69 -9.31 11.13 19.82
C MET A 69 -8.34 12.00 20.63
N VAL A 70 -7.83 11.42 21.73
CA VAL A 70 -6.86 12.09 22.59
C VAL A 70 -5.65 11.18 22.79
N SER A 71 -4.45 11.70 22.51
CA SER A 71 -3.18 11.06 22.81
C SER A 71 -2.40 11.92 23.81
N LEU A 72 -2.08 11.33 24.98
CA LEU A 72 -1.53 12.10 26.09
C LEU A 72 -0.05 12.46 25.85
N THR A 73 0.75 11.54 25.32
CA THR A 73 2.19 11.76 25.11
C THR A 73 2.46 12.75 23.97
N GLU A 74 1.76 12.64 22.87
CA GLU A 74 1.90 13.53 21.72
C GLU A 74 1.08 14.83 21.88
N GLN A 75 0.28 14.95 22.94
CA GLN A 75 -0.59 16.10 23.21
C GLN A 75 -1.54 16.41 22.06
N ILE A 76 -1.99 15.36 21.36
CA ILE A 76 -2.99 15.47 20.30
C ILE A 76 -4.36 15.29 20.91
N ASP A 77 -5.19 16.33 20.82
CA ASP A 77 -6.56 16.34 21.30
C ASP A 77 -7.49 16.88 20.19
N THR A 78 -8.18 15.98 19.50
CA THR A 78 -9.05 16.36 18.38
C THR A 78 -10.35 17.00 18.81
N THR A 79 -10.62 17.19 20.11
CA THR A 79 -11.70 18.05 20.57
C THR A 79 -11.41 19.52 20.31
N THR A 80 -10.13 19.87 20.20
CA THR A 80 -9.63 21.22 19.93
C THR A 80 -9.33 21.45 18.45
N ALA A 81 -9.44 22.69 17.99
CA ALA A 81 -9.05 23.05 16.62
C ALA A 81 -7.55 22.81 16.35
N ALA A 82 -6.70 23.10 17.33
CA ALA A 82 -5.26 22.86 17.25
C ALA A 82 -4.93 21.37 17.13
N GLY A 83 -5.55 20.51 17.94
CA GLY A 83 -5.34 19.07 17.87
C GLY A 83 -5.88 18.45 16.57
N LYS A 84 -7.00 18.95 16.03
CA LYS A 84 -7.47 18.57 14.69
C LYS A 84 -6.46 18.92 13.61
N MET A 85 -5.91 20.12 13.66
CA MET A 85 -4.87 20.56 12.72
C MET A 85 -3.62 19.67 12.83
N MET A 86 -3.15 19.39 14.05
CA MET A 86 -2.00 18.50 14.27
C MET A 86 -2.24 17.11 13.69
N PHE A 87 -3.42 16.54 13.89
CA PHE A 87 -3.78 15.24 13.34
C PHE A 87 -3.83 15.25 11.79
N GLN A 88 -4.34 16.33 11.19
CA GLN A 88 -4.34 16.51 9.75
C GLN A 88 -2.90 16.65 9.19
N MET A 89 -2.02 17.34 9.88
CA MET A 89 -0.60 17.43 9.50
C MET A 89 0.07 16.06 9.48
N LEU A 90 -0.21 15.20 10.46
CA LEU A 90 0.27 13.81 10.45
C LEU A 90 -0.23 13.03 9.22
N SER A 91 -1.47 13.28 8.78
CA SER A 91 -2.03 12.65 7.59
C SER A 91 -1.27 13.06 6.33
N VAL A 92 -1.03 14.35 6.17
CA VAL A 92 -0.26 14.90 5.04
C VAL A 92 1.17 14.37 5.03
N LEU A 93 1.81 14.31 6.21
CA LEU A 93 3.18 13.77 6.33
C LEU A 93 3.25 12.29 5.94
N ALA A 94 2.29 11.48 6.38
CA ALA A 94 2.22 10.06 6.03
C ALA A 94 1.98 9.83 4.52
N GLU A 95 1.20 10.69 3.88
CA GLU A 95 0.99 10.68 2.43
C GLU A 95 2.27 11.08 1.69
N PHE A 96 2.94 12.12 2.14
CA PHE A 96 4.20 12.57 1.57
C PHE A 96 5.28 11.48 1.65
N GLU A 97 5.46 10.83 2.80
CA GLU A 97 6.41 9.71 2.95
C GLU A 97 6.10 8.56 1.99
N ARG A 98 4.82 8.23 1.80
CA ARG A 98 4.39 7.18 0.85
C ARG A 98 4.75 7.55 -0.58
N ASN A 99 4.47 8.80 -0.98
CA ASN A 99 4.76 9.29 -2.32
C ASN A 99 6.27 9.30 -2.59
N LEU A 100 7.08 9.69 -1.60
CA LEU A 100 8.54 9.67 -1.69
C LEU A 100 9.10 8.25 -1.87
N VAL A 101 8.55 7.26 -1.16
CA VAL A 101 8.92 5.85 -1.33
C VAL A 101 8.52 5.34 -2.73
N ALA A 102 7.32 5.68 -3.19
CA ALA A 102 6.85 5.31 -4.53
C ALA A 102 7.73 5.91 -5.63
N GLU A 103 8.10 7.19 -5.52
CA GLU A 103 9.00 7.86 -6.44
C GLU A 103 10.39 7.20 -6.47
N ARG A 104 10.99 6.96 -5.30
CA ARG A 104 12.29 6.27 -5.20
C ARG A 104 12.24 4.88 -5.84
N THR A 105 11.17 4.13 -5.59
CA THR A 105 10.98 2.79 -6.18
C THR A 105 10.87 2.88 -7.71
N THR A 106 10.08 3.82 -8.22
CA THR A 106 9.91 4.04 -9.66
C THR A 106 11.24 4.40 -10.31
N ASN A 107 11.99 5.33 -9.73
CA ASN A 107 13.30 5.76 -10.23
C ASN A 107 14.31 4.59 -10.23
N ALA A 108 14.34 3.78 -9.18
CA ALA A 108 15.19 2.60 -9.11
C ALA A 108 14.84 1.56 -10.18
N LEU A 109 13.54 1.31 -10.42
CA LEU A 109 13.09 0.39 -11.48
C LEU A 109 13.41 0.93 -12.88
N GLN A 110 13.24 2.23 -13.11
CA GLN A 110 13.62 2.86 -14.38
C GLN A 110 15.13 2.79 -14.63
N HIS A 111 15.94 3.02 -13.60
CA HIS A 111 17.38 2.86 -13.69
C HIS A 111 17.77 1.42 -14.07
N LYS A 112 17.20 0.41 -13.40
CA LYS A 112 17.41 -1.00 -13.73
C LYS A 112 17.00 -1.32 -15.18
N LYS A 113 15.84 -0.80 -15.62
CA LYS A 113 15.37 -0.98 -16.99
C LYS A 113 16.34 -0.39 -18.01
N ARG A 114 16.85 0.83 -17.80
CA ARG A 114 17.80 1.50 -18.68
C ARG A 114 19.16 0.81 -18.71
N SER A 115 19.60 0.21 -17.61
CA SER A 115 20.87 -0.52 -17.50
C SER A 115 20.78 -1.99 -17.92
N GLY A 116 19.65 -2.43 -18.49
CA GLY A 116 19.45 -3.81 -18.93
C GLY A 116 19.38 -4.84 -17.80
N GLN A 117 19.18 -4.40 -16.56
CA GLN A 117 19.01 -5.29 -15.42
C GLN A 117 17.58 -5.82 -15.32
N LYS A 118 17.44 -7.01 -14.75
CA LYS A 118 16.11 -7.56 -14.43
C LYS A 118 15.42 -6.66 -13.41
N TYR A 119 14.23 -6.13 -13.75
CA TYR A 119 13.47 -5.19 -12.95
C TYR A 119 12.07 -5.67 -12.57
N THR A 120 11.67 -6.87 -13.05
CA THR A 120 10.38 -7.52 -12.73
C THR A 120 10.62 -8.95 -12.25
N ASN A 121 9.63 -9.53 -11.58
CA ASN A 121 9.68 -10.94 -11.16
C ASN A 121 9.69 -11.88 -12.37
N GLN A 122 8.93 -11.55 -13.42
CA GLN A 122 8.89 -12.31 -14.66
C GLN A 122 9.87 -11.71 -15.67
N THR A 123 10.61 -12.57 -16.37
CA THR A 123 11.46 -12.15 -17.47
C THR A 123 10.57 -11.90 -18.70
N PRO A 124 10.69 -10.73 -19.36
CA PRO A 124 9.94 -10.45 -20.58
C PRO A 124 10.23 -11.47 -21.68
N TYR A 125 9.25 -11.74 -22.54
CA TYR A 125 9.46 -12.52 -23.76
C TYR A 125 10.48 -11.80 -24.66
N GLY A 126 11.38 -12.52 -25.28
CA GLY A 126 12.54 -11.96 -26.00
C GLY A 126 13.81 -11.89 -25.16
N PHE A 127 13.74 -12.11 -23.86
CA PHE A 127 14.91 -12.03 -22.97
C PHE A 127 15.00 -13.20 -22.00
N GLU A 128 16.21 -13.53 -21.59
CA GLU A 128 16.52 -14.42 -20.49
C GLU A 128 17.28 -13.66 -19.38
N ALA A 129 17.06 -14.05 -18.13
CA ALA A 129 17.75 -13.42 -17.00
C ALA A 129 19.00 -14.25 -16.63
N ILE A 130 20.17 -13.76 -16.97
CA ILE A 130 21.46 -14.36 -16.62
C ILE A 130 22.16 -13.43 -15.64
N GLU A 131 22.49 -13.92 -14.46
CA GLU A 131 23.15 -13.14 -13.38
C GLU A 131 22.49 -11.75 -13.09
N GLY A 132 21.14 -11.71 -13.17
CA GLY A 132 20.39 -10.47 -12.90
C GLY A 132 20.36 -9.46 -14.06
N ARG A 133 20.93 -9.81 -15.22
CA ARG A 133 20.85 -9.03 -16.46
C ARG A 133 19.89 -9.67 -17.45
N LEU A 134 19.25 -8.86 -18.26
CA LEU A 134 18.42 -9.32 -19.37
C LEU A 134 19.30 -9.51 -20.59
N VAL A 135 19.42 -10.75 -21.06
CA VAL A 135 20.13 -11.13 -22.28
C VAL A 135 19.08 -11.47 -23.34
N GLU A 136 19.24 -10.95 -24.55
CA GLU A 136 18.30 -11.17 -25.65
C GLU A 136 18.37 -12.62 -26.14
N VAL A 137 17.20 -13.24 -26.31
CA VAL A 137 17.03 -14.57 -26.93
C VAL A 137 16.60 -14.37 -28.37
N LYS A 138 17.48 -14.58 -29.34
CA LYS A 138 17.25 -14.27 -30.77
C LYS A 138 15.93 -14.80 -31.30
N GLN A 139 15.62 -16.08 -31.04
CA GLN A 139 14.36 -16.69 -31.49
C GLN A 139 13.12 -16.01 -30.96
N GLU A 140 13.11 -15.66 -29.67
CA GLU A 140 11.99 -14.93 -29.06
C GLU A 140 11.94 -13.47 -29.55
N ALA A 141 13.10 -12.83 -29.78
CA ALA A 141 13.18 -11.47 -30.29
C ALA A 141 12.63 -11.33 -31.71
N GLU A 142 12.85 -12.33 -32.56
CA GLU A 142 12.27 -12.40 -33.91
C GLU A 142 10.74 -12.45 -33.83
N VAL A 143 10.18 -13.26 -32.94
CA VAL A 143 8.73 -13.31 -32.71
C VAL A 143 8.19 -11.98 -32.21
N VAL A 144 8.89 -11.30 -31.30
CA VAL A 144 8.48 -9.96 -30.83
C VAL A 144 8.47 -8.95 -31.99
N ALA A 145 9.47 -8.98 -32.86
CA ALA A 145 9.52 -8.09 -34.03
C ALA A 145 8.36 -8.38 -35.02
N GLU A 146 8.01 -9.65 -35.22
CA GLU A 146 6.86 -10.07 -36.04
C GLU A 146 5.54 -9.56 -35.46
N ILE A 147 5.33 -9.71 -34.13
CA ILE A 147 4.16 -9.18 -33.43
C ILE A 147 4.03 -7.67 -33.60
N GLN A 148 5.14 -6.94 -33.44
CA GLN A 148 5.16 -5.48 -33.58
C GLN A 148 4.84 -5.06 -35.02
N ALA A 149 5.39 -5.73 -36.01
CA ALA A 149 5.12 -5.47 -37.44
C ALA A 149 3.63 -5.75 -37.77
N ALA A 150 3.08 -6.89 -37.34
CA ALA A 150 1.68 -7.23 -37.53
C ALA A 150 0.76 -6.20 -36.86
N ARG A 151 1.12 -5.75 -35.65
CA ARG A 151 0.33 -4.72 -34.94
C ARG A 151 0.38 -3.37 -35.64
N SER A 152 1.53 -2.98 -36.17
CA SER A 152 1.71 -1.72 -36.92
C SER A 152 0.95 -1.74 -38.26
N SER A 153 0.76 -2.91 -38.88
CA SER A 153 -0.05 -3.09 -40.09
C SER A 153 -1.56 -3.16 -39.82
N GLY A 154 -1.99 -3.02 -38.57
CA GLY A 154 -3.41 -2.96 -38.18
C GLY A 154 -4.04 -4.31 -37.78
N SER A 155 -3.25 -5.39 -37.66
CA SER A 155 -3.78 -6.68 -37.21
C SER A 155 -4.33 -6.59 -35.77
N THR A 156 -5.41 -7.32 -35.50
CA THR A 156 -5.97 -7.40 -34.15
C THR A 156 -5.12 -8.28 -33.24
N LEU A 157 -5.18 -8.07 -31.94
CA LEU A 157 -4.48 -8.91 -30.98
C LEU A 157 -4.91 -10.38 -31.07
N GLN A 158 -6.20 -10.62 -31.33
CA GLN A 158 -6.75 -11.97 -31.51
C GLN A 158 -6.15 -12.66 -32.75
N SER A 159 -6.11 -11.98 -33.89
CA SER A 159 -5.52 -12.51 -35.13
C SER A 159 -4.04 -12.85 -34.96
N ILE A 160 -3.28 -12.00 -34.25
CA ILE A 160 -1.87 -12.26 -33.94
C ILE A 160 -1.74 -13.49 -33.04
N ALA A 161 -2.56 -13.59 -31.99
CA ALA A 161 -2.53 -14.74 -31.08
C ALA A 161 -2.90 -16.04 -31.81
N ASP A 162 -3.92 -16.04 -32.64
CA ASP A 162 -4.35 -17.21 -33.44
C ASP A 162 -3.25 -17.68 -34.38
N ASN A 163 -2.52 -16.75 -35.02
CA ASN A 163 -1.39 -17.06 -35.88
C ASN A 163 -0.25 -17.72 -35.08
N LEU A 164 0.11 -17.13 -33.93
CA LEU A 164 1.19 -17.67 -33.08
C LEU A 164 0.83 -19.06 -32.53
N ASN A 165 -0.42 -19.24 -32.08
CA ASN A 165 -0.93 -20.53 -31.61
C ASN A 165 -0.97 -21.58 -32.74
N GLY A 166 -1.39 -21.21 -33.96
CA GLY A 166 -1.37 -22.09 -35.13
C GLY A 166 0.04 -22.58 -35.50
N ARG A 167 1.07 -21.81 -35.15
CA ARG A 167 2.50 -22.16 -35.34
C ARG A 167 3.11 -22.84 -34.10
N ALA A 168 2.30 -23.09 -33.06
CA ALA A 168 2.74 -23.69 -31.79
C ALA A 168 3.90 -22.93 -31.11
N ILE A 169 3.93 -21.60 -31.25
CA ILE A 169 4.97 -20.78 -30.60
C ILE A 169 4.68 -20.69 -29.11
N PRO A 170 5.57 -21.20 -28.23
CA PRO A 170 5.30 -21.23 -26.82
C PRO A 170 5.38 -19.84 -26.18
N THR A 171 4.57 -19.60 -25.15
CA THR A 171 4.70 -18.42 -24.29
C THR A 171 5.95 -18.56 -23.40
N LYS A 172 6.35 -17.49 -22.71
CA LYS A 172 7.52 -17.51 -21.80
C LYS A 172 7.43 -18.56 -20.69
N THR A 173 6.24 -18.99 -20.35
CA THR A 173 5.97 -20.04 -19.33
C THR A 173 5.79 -21.43 -19.94
N GLY A 174 6.03 -21.59 -21.26
CA GLY A 174 5.90 -22.88 -21.97
C GLY A 174 4.45 -23.31 -22.26
N LYS A 175 3.48 -22.40 -22.10
CA LYS A 175 2.08 -22.66 -22.52
C LYS A 175 1.90 -22.22 -23.97
N THR A 176 1.22 -23.01 -24.75
CA THR A 176 0.70 -22.66 -26.08
C THR A 176 -0.73 -22.14 -25.94
#